data_d2df205a5b71e4b437e76b4754e4e114
#
_entry.id   d2df205a5b71e4b437e76b4754e4e114
#
_cell.length_a   1.000
_cell.length_b   1.000
_cell.length_c   1.000
_cell.angle_alpha   90.00
_cell.angle_beta   90.00
_cell.angle_gamma   90.00
#
_symmetry.space_group_name_H-M   'P 1'
#
loop_
_entity.id
_entity.type
_entity.pdbx_description
1 polymer ?
#
loop_
_entity_poly.entity_id
_entity_poly.type
_entity_poly.pdbx_seq_one_letter_code
_entity_poly.pdbx_strand_id
1 'polypeptide(L)'
;KMGVMGMTIPKEYGGLGMGVTSYVRVLEKIGQYCGSTAVLVSAHQSIGCKAVMLFGNAEQKAKWLPRLCTDWVSAFCLSEPNVGCDAGGQETRCEKTEDGEFYILNGEKKWATSGALSGLFTVMAKQKIKGKDGKEVERVSALVCHPEMEGVDIYQKNRSKCGIRGTWQARIRFNNVRVPKANLLHDEGKGLNVALTCLNYGRCTLSAGMLGGATRAMDQAIKWGRTRYQFQRPLADFDLTQQKIARMSAYCY
;
A
#
# COMPACT_ATOMS: atom_id res chain seq x y z
N LYS A 1 14.35 16.96 -8.18
CA LYS A 1 13.53 15.92 -7.53
C LYS A 1 12.09 16.11 -8.00
N MET A 2 11.44 15.07 -8.55
CA MET A 2 10.11 15.16 -9.19
C MET A 2 8.93 15.20 -8.21
N GLY A 3 9.14 15.05 -6.90
CA GLY A 3 8.08 15.05 -5.88
C GLY A 3 7.12 13.86 -5.91
N VAL A 4 7.47 12.79 -6.64
CA VAL A 4 6.60 11.61 -6.85
C VAL A 4 6.17 10.95 -5.55
N MET A 5 7.00 10.97 -4.51
CA MET A 5 6.69 10.34 -3.22
C MET A 5 5.69 11.14 -2.38
N GLY A 6 5.54 12.45 -2.62
CA GLY A 6 4.65 13.34 -1.89
C GLY A 6 3.47 13.89 -2.70
N MET A 7 3.08 13.26 -3.82
CA MET A 7 2.06 13.84 -4.72
C MET A 7 0.76 14.19 -4.01
N THR A 8 0.25 13.31 -3.14
CA THR A 8 -1.04 13.53 -2.47
C THR A 8 -0.92 14.16 -1.09
N ILE A 9 0.29 14.26 -0.54
CA ILE A 9 0.53 14.88 0.76
C ILE A 9 0.33 16.40 0.62
N PRO A 10 -0.35 17.06 1.59
CA PRO A 10 -0.59 18.49 1.55
C PRO A 10 0.72 19.30 1.48
N LYS A 11 0.64 20.49 0.85
CA LYS A 11 1.80 21.37 0.65
C LYS A 11 2.42 21.83 1.97
N GLU A 12 1.62 22.02 2.99
CA GLU A 12 2.06 22.40 4.35
C GLU A 12 3.02 21.39 4.99
N TYR A 13 2.98 20.13 4.53
CA TYR A 13 3.90 19.06 4.95
C TYR A 13 4.97 18.74 3.89
N GLY A 14 5.15 19.60 2.89
CA GLY A 14 6.18 19.45 1.85
C GLY A 14 5.76 18.60 0.65
N GLY A 15 4.50 18.18 0.56
CA GLY A 15 3.95 17.46 -0.58
C GLY A 15 3.48 18.37 -1.71
N LEU A 16 2.92 17.79 -2.78
CA LEU A 16 2.39 18.54 -3.93
C LEU A 16 0.90 18.89 -3.78
N GLY A 17 0.18 18.29 -2.84
CA GLY A 17 -1.24 18.53 -2.59
C GLY A 17 -2.14 18.15 -3.77
N MET A 18 -1.74 17.16 -4.57
CA MET A 18 -2.51 16.74 -5.76
C MET A 18 -3.76 15.96 -5.34
N GLY A 19 -4.86 16.24 -6.04
CA GLY A 19 -6.08 15.44 -5.92
C GLY A 19 -5.90 14.02 -6.49
N VAL A 20 -6.82 13.12 -6.10
CA VAL A 20 -6.79 11.70 -6.52
C VAL A 20 -6.81 11.55 -8.04
N THR A 21 -7.58 12.34 -8.76
CA THR A 21 -7.65 12.31 -10.24
C THR A 21 -6.30 12.55 -10.89
N SER A 22 -5.56 13.59 -10.47
CA SER A 22 -4.22 13.86 -11.00
C SER A 22 -3.25 12.76 -10.64
N TYR A 23 -3.34 12.23 -9.42
CA TYR A 23 -2.50 11.16 -8.94
C TYR A 23 -2.70 9.85 -9.74
N VAL A 24 -3.92 9.42 -9.99
CA VAL A 24 -4.19 8.20 -10.78
C VAL A 24 -3.71 8.34 -12.23
N ARG A 25 -3.80 9.55 -12.83
CA ARG A 25 -3.25 9.82 -14.17
C ARG A 25 -1.73 9.66 -14.21
N VAL A 26 -1.03 10.07 -13.17
CA VAL A 26 0.43 9.85 -13.07
C VAL A 26 0.74 8.37 -12.92
N LEU A 27 -0.01 7.63 -12.10
CA LEU A 27 0.16 6.18 -11.92
C LEU A 27 -0.12 5.40 -13.21
N GLU A 28 -1.13 5.79 -13.97
CA GLU A 28 -1.40 5.23 -15.30
C GLU A 28 -0.18 5.38 -16.22
N LYS A 29 0.43 6.57 -16.25
CA LYS A 29 1.65 6.80 -17.05
C LYS A 29 2.83 5.97 -16.57
N ILE A 30 3.07 5.88 -15.27
CA ILE A 30 4.12 5.02 -14.72
C ILE A 30 3.86 3.54 -15.08
N GLY A 31 2.61 3.09 -14.97
CA GLY A 31 2.18 1.72 -15.27
C GLY A 31 2.43 1.29 -16.72
N GLN A 32 2.41 2.23 -17.67
CA GLN A 32 2.76 1.97 -19.08
C GLN A 32 4.19 1.44 -19.26
N TYR A 33 5.09 1.78 -18.34
CA TYR A 33 6.51 1.44 -18.45
C TYR A 33 6.96 0.42 -17.40
N CYS A 34 6.46 0.51 -16.18
CA CYS A 34 6.85 -0.39 -15.10
C CYS A 34 5.74 -0.56 -14.06
N GLY A 35 5.06 -1.71 -14.09
CA GLY A 35 4.04 -2.05 -13.10
C GLY A 35 4.57 -2.12 -11.66
N SER A 36 5.82 -2.58 -11.47
CA SER A 36 6.44 -2.60 -10.14
C SER A 36 6.61 -1.21 -9.54
N THR A 37 7.07 -0.24 -10.34
CA THR A 37 7.21 1.16 -9.90
C THR A 37 5.84 1.78 -9.60
N ALA A 38 4.83 1.51 -10.44
CA ALA A 38 3.47 1.98 -10.18
C ALA A 38 2.92 1.43 -8.85
N VAL A 39 3.14 0.14 -8.57
CA VAL A 39 2.73 -0.49 -7.29
C VAL A 39 3.49 0.09 -6.10
N LEU A 40 4.80 0.34 -6.21
CA LEU A 40 5.58 0.96 -5.13
C LEU A 40 5.02 2.34 -4.77
N VAL A 41 4.84 3.21 -5.77
CA VAL A 41 4.33 4.57 -5.57
C VAL A 41 2.89 4.52 -5.03
N SER A 42 2.06 3.63 -5.57
CA SER A 42 0.69 3.42 -5.10
C SER A 42 0.65 2.97 -3.64
N ALA A 43 1.38 1.92 -3.28
CA ALA A 43 1.41 1.40 -1.92
C ALA A 43 1.89 2.44 -0.90
N HIS A 44 2.95 3.18 -1.26
CA HIS A 44 3.46 4.25 -0.41
C HIS A 44 2.41 5.32 -0.14
N GLN A 45 1.81 5.90 -1.17
CA GLN A 45 0.92 7.05 -0.99
C GLN A 45 -0.52 6.67 -0.64
N SER A 46 -1.09 5.64 -1.29
CA SER A 46 -2.53 5.33 -1.18
C SER A 46 -2.89 4.59 0.10
N ILE A 47 -1.98 3.79 0.65
CA ILE A 47 -2.24 3.05 1.87
C ILE A 47 -1.30 3.45 3.00
N GLY A 48 0.00 3.65 2.73
CA GLY A 48 0.96 4.06 3.75
C GLY A 48 0.76 5.50 4.23
N CYS A 49 0.96 6.48 3.34
CA CYS A 49 0.79 7.91 3.71
C CYS A 49 -0.66 8.25 4.07
N LYS A 50 -1.64 7.65 3.39
CA LYS A 50 -3.07 7.91 3.65
C LYS A 50 -3.48 7.56 5.07
N ALA A 51 -2.92 6.53 5.68
CA ALA A 51 -3.19 6.20 7.07
C ALA A 51 -2.88 7.38 8.00
N VAL A 52 -1.70 7.98 7.84
CA VAL A 52 -1.29 9.16 8.61
C VAL A 52 -2.11 10.40 8.20
N MET A 53 -2.33 10.62 6.91
CA MET A 53 -3.06 11.80 6.41
C MET A 53 -4.50 11.86 6.90
N LEU A 54 -5.21 10.73 6.93
CA LEU A 54 -6.63 10.68 7.24
C LEU A 54 -6.90 10.52 8.75
N PHE A 55 -6.04 9.79 9.46
CA PHE A 55 -6.29 9.36 10.82
C PHE A 55 -5.25 9.85 11.83
N GLY A 56 -4.13 10.40 11.39
CA GLY A 56 -3.15 11.04 12.25
C GLY A 56 -3.66 12.37 12.82
N ASN A 57 -3.29 12.68 14.06
CA ASN A 57 -3.49 14.00 14.64
C ASN A 57 -2.46 15.02 14.08
N ALA A 58 -2.54 16.28 14.50
CA ALA A 58 -1.67 17.34 13.98
C ALA A 58 -0.17 17.05 14.22
N GLU A 59 0.18 16.55 15.41
CA GLU A 59 1.56 16.22 15.78
C GLU A 59 2.10 15.06 14.95
N GLN A 60 1.32 14.01 14.79
CA GLN A 60 1.67 12.84 13.97
C GLN A 60 1.88 13.23 12.50
N LYS A 61 1.01 14.06 11.95
CA LYS A 61 1.14 14.58 10.59
C LYS A 61 2.41 15.41 10.42
N ALA A 62 2.64 16.36 11.33
CA ALA A 62 3.83 17.21 11.31
C ALA A 62 5.13 16.40 11.47
N LYS A 63 5.11 15.34 12.27
CA LYS A 63 6.26 14.47 12.51
C LYS A 63 6.61 13.58 11.31
N TRP A 64 5.64 12.97 10.67
CA TRP A 64 5.90 11.89 9.71
C TRP A 64 5.71 12.28 8.23
N LEU A 65 4.74 13.15 7.89
CA LEU A 65 4.45 13.47 6.50
C LEU A 65 5.62 14.12 5.75
N PRO A 66 6.39 15.05 6.34
CA PRO A 66 7.54 15.64 5.65
C PRO A 66 8.60 14.60 5.26
N ARG A 67 8.88 13.64 6.13
CA ARG A 67 9.81 12.56 5.84
C ARG A 67 9.28 11.59 4.77
N LEU A 68 7.99 11.34 4.75
CA LEU A 68 7.34 10.52 3.72
C LEU A 68 7.33 11.19 2.33
N CYS A 69 7.53 12.52 2.26
CA CYS A 69 7.72 13.23 0.98
C CYS A 69 9.15 13.09 0.42
N THR A 70 10.13 12.80 1.28
CA THR A 70 11.56 12.98 0.94
C THR A 70 12.36 11.67 1.02
N ASP A 71 12.58 11.15 2.21
CA ASP A 71 13.56 10.11 2.50
C ASP A 71 12.94 8.80 3.04
N TRP A 72 11.69 8.84 3.49
CA TRP A 72 11.00 7.64 3.98
C TRP A 72 10.00 7.06 2.97
N VAL A 73 10.04 5.76 2.85
CA VAL A 73 8.95 4.97 2.27
C VAL A 73 8.09 4.44 3.41
N SER A 74 6.78 4.35 3.21
CA SER A 74 5.88 3.70 4.16
C SER A 74 5.52 2.30 3.72
N ALA A 75 5.37 1.39 4.67
CA ALA A 75 4.80 0.07 4.45
C ALA A 75 3.52 -0.13 5.28
N PHE A 76 2.58 -0.85 4.69
CA PHE A 76 1.30 -1.17 5.31
C PHE A 76 1.29 -2.65 5.73
N CYS A 77 1.23 -2.89 7.04
CA CYS A 77 1.40 -4.20 7.65
C CYS A 77 0.05 -4.74 8.14
N LEU A 78 -0.73 -5.32 7.22
CA LEU A 78 -2.04 -5.92 7.48
C LEU A 78 -1.96 -7.45 7.44
N SER A 79 -1.54 -8.02 6.31
CA SER A 79 -1.53 -9.47 6.08
C SER A 79 -0.55 -10.21 6.96
N GLU A 80 -0.91 -11.43 7.37
CA GLU A 80 -0.13 -12.33 8.22
C GLU A 80 0.07 -13.68 7.53
N PRO A 81 0.92 -14.57 8.04
CA PRO A 81 1.07 -15.91 7.47
C PRO A 81 -0.26 -16.66 7.29
N ASN A 82 -1.15 -16.59 8.26
CA ASN A 82 -2.44 -17.29 8.29
C ASN A 82 -3.64 -16.39 8.01
N VAL A 83 -3.45 -15.06 7.88
CA VAL A 83 -4.52 -14.07 7.76
C VAL A 83 -4.36 -13.23 6.50
N GLY A 84 -5.33 -13.37 5.59
CA GLY A 84 -5.41 -12.62 4.33
C GLY A 84 -6.72 -11.85 4.21
N CYS A 85 -7.73 -12.46 3.59
CA CYS A 85 -9.03 -11.82 3.34
C CYS A 85 -9.81 -11.52 4.62
N ASP A 86 -9.76 -12.39 5.62
CA ASP A 86 -10.34 -12.14 6.95
C ASP A 86 -9.42 -11.24 7.79
N ALA A 87 -9.40 -9.96 7.45
CA ALA A 87 -8.55 -8.98 8.13
C ALA A 87 -8.92 -8.74 9.61
N GLY A 88 -10.09 -9.19 10.05
CA GLY A 88 -10.51 -9.16 11.45
C GLY A 88 -9.91 -10.30 12.28
N GLY A 89 -9.51 -11.39 11.64
CA GLY A 89 -8.95 -12.59 12.27
C GLY A 89 -7.47 -12.51 12.65
N GLN A 90 -6.88 -11.31 12.79
CA GLN A 90 -5.45 -11.12 13.02
C GLN A 90 -4.92 -11.83 14.25
N GLU A 91 -3.71 -12.39 14.12
CA GLU A 91 -2.95 -13.06 15.18
C GLU A 91 -1.99 -12.10 15.88
N THR A 92 -1.47 -11.07 15.18
CA THR A 92 -0.66 -10.00 15.76
C THR A 92 -1.46 -9.27 16.83
N ARG A 93 -0.89 -9.12 18.03
CA ARG A 93 -1.54 -8.55 19.19
C ARG A 93 -0.77 -7.35 19.72
N CYS A 94 -1.49 -6.40 20.31
CA CYS A 94 -0.89 -5.35 21.11
C CYS A 94 -1.64 -5.25 22.45
N GLU A 95 -0.87 -5.09 23.52
CA GLU A 95 -1.37 -4.96 24.89
C GLU A 95 -0.90 -3.63 25.46
N LYS A 96 -1.80 -2.88 26.06
CA LYS A 96 -1.47 -1.62 26.70
C LYS A 96 -0.73 -1.88 28.01
N THR A 97 0.34 -1.15 28.26
CA THR A 97 1.08 -1.23 29.53
C THR A 97 0.22 -0.70 30.67
N GLU A 98 0.53 -1.08 31.92
CA GLU A 98 -0.23 -0.68 33.12
C GLU A 98 -0.26 0.84 33.32
N ASP A 99 0.84 1.52 33.00
CA ASP A 99 0.95 2.99 32.99
C ASP A 99 0.16 3.67 31.85
N GLY A 100 -0.26 2.87 30.87
CA GLY A 100 -1.01 3.33 29.70
C GLY A 100 -0.20 4.14 28.68
N GLU A 101 1.12 4.24 28.82
CA GLU A 101 1.98 5.06 27.96
C GLU A 101 2.51 4.34 26.72
N PHE A 102 2.46 3.01 26.72
CA PHE A 102 2.94 2.17 25.61
C PHE A 102 1.96 1.07 25.26
N TYR A 103 2.15 0.52 24.07
CA TYR A 103 1.61 -0.78 23.64
C TYR A 103 2.76 -1.75 23.44
N ILE A 104 2.64 -2.96 23.96
CA ILE A 104 3.57 -4.07 23.69
C ILE A 104 3.04 -4.83 22.50
N LEU A 105 3.74 -4.75 21.37
CA LEU A 105 3.35 -5.33 20.10
C LEU A 105 4.07 -6.66 19.86
N ASN A 106 3.32 -7.71 19.56
CA ASN A 106 3.81 -9.05 19.27
C ASN A 106 3.10 -9.64 18.05
N GLY A 107 3.85 -10.31 17.17
CA GLY A 107 3.31 -11.02 16.02
C GLY A 107 4.17 -10.95 14.78
N GLU A 108 3.59 -11.36 13.65
CA GLU A 108 4.30 -11.42 12.37
C GLU A 108 3.44 -10.86 11.24
N LYS A 109 4.03 -10.03 10.40
CA LYS A 109 3.41 -9.51 9.16
C LYS A 109 4.12 -10.03 7.93
N LYS A 110 3.33 -10.24 6.88
CA LYS A 110 3.76 -10.80 5.59
C LYS A 110 3.25 -9.93 4.45
N TRP A 111 4.00 -9.93 3.34
CA TRP A 111 3.68 -9.15 2.15
C TRP A 111 3.70 -7.63 2.38
N ALA A 112 4.52 -7.16 3.34
CA ALA A 112 4.71 -5.74 3.55
C ALA A 112 5.47 -5.13 2.37
N THR A 113 4.74 -4.49 1.45
CA THR A 113 5.32 -3.85 0.26
C THR A 113 6.30 -2.77 0.69
N SER A 114 7.53 -2.85 0.18
CA SER A 114 8.65 -1.97 0.52
C SER A 114 9.10 -2.03 2.00
N GLY A 115 8.63 -3.00 2.80
CA GLY A 115 8.92 -3.06 4.24
C GLY A 115 10.41 -3.01 4.58
N ALA A 116 11.27 -3.63 3.77
CA ALA A 116 12.72 -3.60 3.99
C ALA A 116 13.39 -2.24 3.68
N LEU A 117 12.68 -1.33 3.05
CA LEU A 117 13.14 0.01 2.67
C LEU A 117 12.39 1.12 3.40
N SER A 118 11.41 0.73 4.23
CA SER A 118 10.48 1.68 4.86
C SER A 118 11.05 2.26 6.13
N GLY A 119 10.87 3.56 6.30
CA GLY A 119 11.11 4.25 7.57
C GLY A 119 9.89 4.27 8.49
N LEU A 120 8.71 3.86 7.96
CA LEU A 120 7.46 3.86 8.72
C LEU A 120 6.61 2.65 8.36
N PHE A 121 6.12 1.95 9.37
CA PHE A 121 5.15 0.86 9.26
C PHE A 121 3.82 1.28 9.88
N THR A 122 2.70 1.14 9.15
CA THR A 122 1.37 1.15 9.74
C THR A 122 0.98 -0.30 10.03
N VAL A 123 0.96 -0.67 11.31
CA VAL A 123 0.76 -2.06 11.76
C VAL A 123 -0.63 -2.21 12.35
N MET A 124 -1.39 -3.15 11.81
CA MET A 124 -2.68 -3.56 12.38
C MET A 124 -2.45 -4.64 13.41
N ALA A 125 -2.96 -4.47 14.61
CA ALA A 125 -2.81 -5.43 15.70
C ALA A 125 -4.11 -5.53 16.51
N LYS A 126 -4.45 -6.76 16.92
CA LYS A 126 -5.60 -7.03 17.76
C LYS A 126 -5.29 -6.69 19.21
N GLN A 127 -6.22 -6.03 19.89
CA GLN A 127 -6.13 -5.75 21.32
C GLN A 127 -7.47 -5.98 22.01
N LYS A 128 -7.44 -6.22 23.31
CA LYS A 128 -8.61 -6.22 24.18
C LYS A 128 -8.93 -4.79 24.59
N ILE A 129 -10.17 -4.39 24.34
CA ILE A 129 -10.69 -3.08 24.75
C ILE A 129 -12.02 -3.26 25.49
N LYS A 130 -12.39 -2.31 26.33
CA LYS A 130 -13.72 -2.29 26.95
C LYS A 130 -14.76 -1.85 25.92
N GLY A 131 -15.73 -2.70 25.67
CA GLY A 131 -16.91 -2.40 24.86
C GLY A 131 -17.84 -1.38 25.53
N LYS A 132 -18.86 -0.95 24.81
CA LYS A 132 -19.87 0.01 25.34
C LYS A 132 -20.67 -0.55 26.53
N ASP A 133 -20.78 -1.86 26.60
CA ASP A 133 -21.44 -2.64 27.67
C ASP A 133 -20.49 -2.97 28.85
N GLY A 134 -19.27 -2.43 28.85
CA GLY A 134 -18.25 -2.69 29.85
C GLY A 134 -17.53 -4.04 29.72
N LYS A 135 -17.95 -4.91 28.80
CA LYS A 135 -17.30 -6.19 28.54
C LYS A 135 -16.05 -6.03 27.70
N GLU A 136 -15.06 -6.90 27.94
CA GLU A 136 -13.88 -6.97 27.08
C GLU A 136 -14.25 -7.54 25.70
N VAL A 137 -13.81 -6.83 24.66
CA VAL A 137 -13.95 -7.26 23.27
C VAL A 137 -12.61 -7.14 22.54
N GLU A 138 -12.31 -8.08 21.67
CA GLU A 138 -11.14 -7.99 20.80
C GLU A 138 -11.45 -7.10 19.59
N ARG A 139 -10.62 -6.11 19.35
CA ARG A 139 -10.69 -5.19 18.21
C ARG A 139 -9.30 -4.96 17.64
N VAL A 140 -9.25 -4.59 16.37
CA VAL A 140 -8.00 -4.22 15.69
C VAL A 140 -7.72 -2.75 15.89
N SER A 141 -6.51 -2.40 16.32
CA SER A 141 -5.95 -1.05 16.39
C SER A 141 -4.87 -0.85 15.34
N ALA A 142 -4.59 0.39 14.98
CA ALA A 142 -3.56 0.76 14.03
C ALA A 142 -2.43 1.50 14.75
N LEU A 143 -1.22 0.96 14.70
CA LEU A 143 -0.04 1.51 15.36
C LEU A 143 1.01 1.91 14.32
N VAL A 144 1.71 3.02 14.54
CA VAL A 144 2.87 3.40 13.75
C VAL A 144 4.13 2.91 14.43
N CYS A 145 4.89 2.08 13.70
CA CYS A 145 6.19 1.56 14.12
C CYS A 145 7.29 2.03 13.17
N HIS A 146 8.52 1.97 13.63
CA HIS A 146 9.72 2.26 12.85
C HIS A 146 10.65 1.05 12.85
N PRO A 147 11.44 0.83 11.79
CA PRO A 147 12.34 -0.34 11.70
C PRO A 147 13.41 -0.36 12.79
N GLU A 148 13.76 0.81 13.36
CA GLU A 148 14.80 0.96 14.40
C GLU A 148 14.27 0.68 15.83
N MET A 149 12.95 0.44 16.00
CA MET A 149 12.41 0.08 17.31
C MET A 149 12.94 -1.29 17.75
N GLU A 150 13.37 -1.39 19.02
CA GLU A 150 13.80 -2.65 19.60
C GLU A 150 12.71 -3.71 19.47
N GLY A 151 13.09 -4.92 19.06
CA GLY A 151 12.17 -6.04 18.81
C GLY A 151 11.55 -6.08 17.41
N VAL A 152 11.82 -5.10 16.54
CA VAL A 152 11.42 -5.16 15.12
C VAL A 152 12.48 -5.93 14.33
N ASP A 153 12.07 -7.05 13.73
CA ASP A 153 12.95 -7.91 12.92
C ASP A 153 12.40 -8.05 11.49
N ILE A 154 13.11 -7.47 10.53
CA ILE A 154 12.82 -7.65 9.10
C ILE A 154 13.59 -8.88 8.61
N TYR A 155 13.16 -10.06 9.02
CA TYR A 155 13.87 -11.31 8.79
C TYR A 155 13.86 -11.81 7.35
N GLN A 156 12.93 -11.33 6.52
CA GLN A 156 12.91 -11.58 5.10
C GLN A 156 12.66 -10.27 4.33
N LYS A 157 13.69 -9.74 3.67
CA LYS A 157 13.62 -8.44 2.97
C LYS A 157 12.80 -8.49 1.70
N ASN A 158 12.85 -9.59 0.95
CA ASN A 158 12.11 -9.78 -0.30
C ASN A 158 11.76 -11.24 -0.51
N ARG A 159 10.67 -11.50 -1.24
CA ARG A 159 10.27 -12.84 -1.68
C ARG A 159 10.20 -12.92 -3.19
N SER A 160 10.54 -14.10 -3.73
CA SER A 160 10.30 -14.39 -5.13
C SER A 160 8.80 -14.35 -5.43
N LYS A 161 8.43 -13.71 -6.55
CA LYS A 161 7.03 -13.51 -6.97
C LYS A 161 6.89 -13.80 -8.46
N CYS A 162 5.69 -14.19 -8.86
CA CYS A 162 5.31 -14.39 -10.24
C CYS A 162 5.31 -13.08 -11.03
N GLY A 163 4.82 -11.98 -10.43
CA GLY A 163 4.77 -10.63 -11.01
C GLY A 163 5.22 -9.55 -10.03
N ILE A 164 5.19 -8.29 -10.44
CA ILE A 164 5.67 -7.12 -9.69
C ILE A 164 7.01 -7.35 -8.98
N ARG A 165 7.95 -7.98 -9.69
CA ARG A 165 9.22 -8.47 -9.12
C ARG A 165 10.18 -7.36 -8.70
N GLY A 166 9.98 -6.15 -9.22
CA GLY A 166 10.74 -4.96 -8.84
C GLY A 166 10.32 -4.33 -7.51
N THR A 167 9.19 -4.75 -6.89
CA THR A 167 8.85 -4.34 -5.52
C THR A 167 9.31 -5.40 -4.53
N TRP A 168 9.88 -4.95 -3.43
CA TRP A 168 10.27 -5.84 -2.35
C TRP A 168 9.09 -6.07 -1.41
N GLN A 169 8.90 -7.34 -1.03
CA GLN A 169 7.81 -7.77 -0.14
C GLN A 169 8.43 -8.42 1.10
N ALA A 170 8.42 -7.68 2.18
CA ALA A 170 9.05 -8.10 3.42
C ALA A 170 8.15 -8.99 4.28
N ARG A 171 8.81 -9.77 5.16
CA ARG A 171 8.23 -10.34 6.37
C ARG A 171 8.87 -9.67 7.58
N ILE A 172 8.04 -9.29 8.53
CA ILE A 172 8.44 -8.51 9.70
C ILE A 172 7.88 -9.17 10.94
N ARG A 173 8.74 -9.46 11.90
CA ARG A 173 8.37 -9.88 13.25
C ARG A 173 8.43 -8.70 14.21
N PHE A 174 7.53 -8.74 15.16
CA PHE A 174 7.46 -7.82 16.28
C PHE A 174 7.55 -8.65 17.55
N ASN A 175 8.64 -8.48 18.30
CA ASN A 175 8.95 -9.22 19.52
C ASN A 175 8.99 -8.26 20.69
N ASN A 176 7.92 -8.16 21.47
CA ASN A 176 7.77 -7.25 22.59
C ASN A 176 8.12 -5.78 22.26
N VAL A 177 7.76 -5.33 21.05
CA VAL A 177 8.05 -3.98 20.61
C VAL A 177 7.26 -2.98 21.45
N ARG A 178 7.96 -2.07 22.12
CA ARG A 178 7.34 -0.98 22.90
C ARG A 178 6.97 0.17 21.97
N VAL A 179 5.69 0.26 21.64
CA VAL A 179 5.14 1.31 20.77
C VAL A 179 4.53 2.41 21.62
N PRO A 180 5.03 3.67 21.56
CA PRO A 180 4.44 4.77 22.33
C PRO A 180 2.95 4.96 22.02
N LYS A 181 2.16 5.30 23.03
CA LYS A 181 0.73 5.61 22.88
C LYS A 181 0.49 6.71 21.84
N ALA A 182 1.40 7.69 21.75
CA ALA A 182 1.36 8.74 20.74
C ALA A 182 1.46 8.23 19.29
N ASN A 183 1.81 6.97 19.07
CA ASN A 183 1.89 6.32 17.77
C ASN A 183 0.60 5.56 17.38
N LEU A 184 -0.45 5.60 18.20
CA LEU A 184 -1.76 5.08 17.84
C LEU A 184 -2.39 5.99 16.78
N LEU A 185 -2.80 5.41 15.65
CA LEU A 185 -3.57 6.12 14.62
C LEU A 185 -5.07 5.93 14.90
N HIS A 186 -5.81 7.04 14.92
CA HIS A 186 -7.22 7.06 15.28
C HIS A 186 -7.43 6.62 16.75
N ASP A 187 -8.50 5.93 17.04
CA ASP A 187 -8.85 5.42 18.37
C ASP A 187 -8.51 3.93 18.52
N GLU A 188 -8.40 3.49 19.77
CA GLU A 188 -8.30 2.05 20.08
C GLU A 188 -9.47 1.28 19.47
N GLY A 189 -9.17 0.12 18.86
CA GLY A 189 -10.17 -0.72 18.20
C GLY A 189 -10.71 -0.23 16.87
N LYS A 190 -10.21 0.89 16.33
CA LYS A 190 -10.60 1.45 15.02
C LYS A 190 -9.63 1.15 13.88
N GLY A 191 -8.63 0.31 14.11
CA GLY A 191 -7.61 -0.02 13.11
C GLY A 191 -8.17 -0.66 11.85
N LEU A 192 -9.21 -1.47 11.95
CA LEU A 192 -9.83 -2.07 10.77
C LEU A 192 -10.50 -0.99 9.89
N ASN A 193 -11.10 0.04 10.50
CA ASN A 193 -11.63 1.20 9.77
C ASN A 193 -10.51 1.95 9.04
N VAL A 194 -9.37 2.18 9.71
CA VAL A 194 -8.16 2.76 9.09
C VAL A 194 -7.74 1.92 7.87
N ALA A 195 -7.63 0.61 8.06
CA ALA A 195 -7.20 -0.31 7.01
C ALA A 195 -8.13 -0.28 5.78
N LEU A 196 -9.42 -0.48 5.98
CA LEU A 196 -10.40 -0.56 4.90
C LEU A 196 -10.54 0.76 4.13
N THR A 197 -10.50 1.89 4.85
CA THR A 197 -10.54 3.22 4.23
C THR A 197 -9.32 3.45 3.34
N CYS A 198 -8.12 3.15 3.83
CA CYS A 198 -6.89 3.28 3.02
C CYS A 198 -6.90 2.34 1.81
N LEU A 199 -7.37 1.09 1.97
CA LEU A 199 -7.45 0.12 0.88
C LEU A 199 -8.41 0.56 -0.23
N ASN A 200 -9.45 1.36 0.05
CA ASN A 200 -10.32 1.92 -0.99
C ASN A 200 -9.54 2.85 -1.94
N TYR A 201 -8.65 3.69 -1.41
CA TYR A 201 -7.74 4.48 -2.25
C TYR A 201 -6.78 3.59 -3.03
N GLY A 202 -6.24 2.56 -2.39
CA GLY A 202 -5.35 1.58 -3.02
C GLY A 202 -6.00 0.88 -4.22
N ARG A 203 -7.27 0.53 -4.14
CA ARG A 203 -8.02 -0.11 -5.26
C ARG A 203 -8.08 0.81 -6.48
N CYS A 204 -8.45 2.08 -6.31
CA CYS A 204 -8.47 3.05 -7.41
C CYS A 204 -7.10 3.22 -8.06
N THR A 205 -6.06 3.38 -7.25
CA THR A 205 -4.72 3.69 -7.75
C THR A 205 -4.04 2.48 -8.38
N LEU A 206 -4.30 1.28 -7.85
CA LEU A 206 -3.82 0.05 -8.46
C LEU A 206 -4.45 -0.15 -9.85
N SER A 207 -5.77 0.05 -9.97
CA SER A 207 -6.49 -0.05 -11.25
C SER A 207 -5.92 0.89 -12.30
N ALA A 208 -5.57 2.13 -11.94
CA ALA A 208 -4.95 3.08 -12.85
C ALA A 208 -3.58 2.59 -13.37
N GLY A 209 -2.74 2.04 -12.50
CA GLY A 209 -1.47 1.44 -12.90
C GLY A 209 -1.64 0.24 -13.85
N MET A 210 -2.65 -0.60 -13.61
CA MET A 210 -2.99 -1.73 -14.47
C MET A 210 -3.52 -1.29 -15.83
N LEU A 211 -4.36 -0.25 -15.86
CA LEU A 211 -4.85 0.35 -17.11
C LEU A 211 -3.69 0.85 -17.98
N GLY A 212 -2.71 1.52 -17.36
CA GLY A 212 -1.49 1.93 -18.06
C GLY A 212 -0.76 0.76 -18.72
N GLY A 213 -0.56 -0.33 -17.98
CA GLY A 213 0.04 -1.56 -18.51
C GLY A 213 -0.77 -2.20 -19.64
N ALA A 214 -2.10 -2.26 -19.50
CA ALA A 214 -3.00 -2.78 -20.52
C ALA A 214 -2.95 -1.96 -21.81
N THR A 215 -3.02 -0.64 -21.72
CA THR A 215 -2.89 0.28 -22.87
C THR A 215 -1.56 0.07 -23.60
N ARG A 216 -0.46 -0.05 -22.86
CA ARG A 216 0.86 -0.30 -23.46
C ARG A 216 0.93 -1.67 -24.14
N ALA A 217 0.36 -2.71 -23.54
CA ALA A 217 0.29 -4.04 -24.13
C ALA A 217 -0.53 -4.04 -25.44
N MET A 218 -1.66 -3.34 -25.45
CA MET A 218 -2.49 -3.14 -26.65
C MET A 218 -1.72 -2.44 -27.77
N ASP A 219 -1.01 -1.36 -27.48
CA ASP A 219 -0.16 -0.64 -28.45
C ASP A 219 0.89 -1.57 -29.08
N GLN A 220 1.53 -2.42 -28.28
CA GLN A 220 2.50 -3.40 -28.78
C GLN A 220 1.83 -4.47 -29.66
N ALA A 221 0.64 -4.95 -29.27
CA ALA A 221 -0.14 -5.93 -30.05
C ALA A 221 -0.54 -5.35 -31.41
N ILE A 222 -1.01 -4.09 -31.46
CA ILE A 222 -1.37 -3.40 -32.70
C ILE A 222 -0.12 -3.24 -33.58
N LYS A 223 0.99 -2.80 -33.01
CA LYS A 223 2.26 -2.62 -33.71
C LYS A 223 2.73 -3.92 -34.35
N TRP A 224 2.73 -4.99 -33.57
CA TRP A 224 3.07 -6.32 -34.06
C TRP A 224 2.11 -6.81 -35.15
N GLY A 225 0.79 -6.68 -34.95
CA GLY A 225 -0.22 -7.06 -35.93
C GLY A 225 -0.05 -6.37 -37.27
N ARG A 226 0.42 -5.10 -37.28
CA ARG A 226 0.68 -4.34 -38.52
C ARG A 226 1.99 -4.72 -39.20
N THR A 227 2.97 -5.21 -38.47
CA THR A 227 4.32 -5.50 -39.00
C THR A 227 4.55 -6.98 -39.32
N ARG A 228 3.82 -7.90 -38.70
CA ARG A 228 3.93 -9.33 -38.92
C ARG A 228 3.00 -9.77 -40.05
N TYR A 229 3.59 -10.32 -41.12
CA TYR A 229 2.87 -10.88 -42.28
C TYR A 229 2.74 -12.39 -42.17
N GLN A 230 1.57 -12.91 -42.44
CA GLN A 230 1.25 -14.32 -42.71
C GLN A 230 0.18 -14.41 -43.76
N PHE A 231 0.25 -15.45 -44.63
CA PHE A 231 -0.68 -15.62 -45.74
C PHE A 231 -0.77 -14.35 -46.62
N GLN A 232 0.40 -13.73 -46.90
CA GLN A 232 0.60 -12.56 -47.77
C GLN A 232 -0.09 -11.27 -47.31
N ARG A 233 -0.50 -11.18 -46.06
CA ARG A 233 -1.11 -9.97 -45.47
C ARG A 233 -0.70 -9.77 -44.00
N PRO A 234 -0.79 -8.54 -43.45
CA PRO A 234 -0.53 -8.27 -42.05
C PRO A 234 -1.49 -9.05 -41.14
N LEU A 235 -1.06 -9.45 -39.97
CA LEU A 235 -1.95 -10.09 -38.98
C LEU A 235 -3.14 -9.20 -38.59
N ALA A 236 -2.98 -7.88 -38.65
CA ALA A 236 -4.03 -6.90 -38.34
C ALA A 236 -5.21 -6.96 -39.34
N ASP A 237 -5.03 -7.52 -40.52
CA ASP A 237 -6.07 -7.61 -41.56
C ASP A 237 -6.97 -8.85 -41.39
N PHE A 238 -6.69 -9.72 -40.42
CA PHE A 238 -7.56 -10.85 -40.12
C PHE A 238 -8.70 -10.45 -39.18
N ASP A 239 -9.93 -10.81 -39.52
CA ASP A 239 -11.15 -10.45 -38.77
C ASP A 239 -11.06 -10.78 -37.27
N LEU A 240 -10.57 -11.99 -36.94
CA LEU A 240 -10.40 -12.41 -35.53
C LEU A 240 -9.36 -11.56 -34.77
N THR A 241 -8.35 -11.07 -35.48
CA THR A 241 -7.35 -10.16 -34.90
C THR A 241 -7.98 -8.79 -34.66
N GLN A 242 -8.73 -8.26 -35.63
CA GLN A 242 -9.45 -7.00 -35.51
C GLN A 242 -10.44 -7.01 -34.34
N GLN A 243 -11.23 -8.10 -34.22
CA GLN A 243 -12.16 -8.30 -33.11
C GLN A 243 -11.45 -8.29 -31.75
N LYS A 244 -10.27 -8.93 -31.63
CA LYS A 244 -9.47 -8.90 -30.39
C LYS A 244 -8.97 -7.48 -30.07
N ILE A 245 -8.47 -6.76 -31.06
CA ILE A 245 -8.01 -5.36 -30.89
C ILE A 245 -9.17 -4.46 -30.49
N ALA A 246 -10.32 -4.56 -31.15
CA ALA A 246 -11.50 -3.78 -30.82
C ALA A 246 -11.97 -4.04 -29.37
N ARG A 247 -11.98 -5.31 -28.95
CA ARG A 247 -12.34 -5.70 -27.58
C ARG A 247 -11.34 -5.14 -26.56
N MET A 248 -10.03 -5.26 -26.81
CA MET A 248 -9.00 -4.67 -25.95
C MET A 248 -9.17 -3.15 -25.82
N SER A 249 -9.44 -2.46 -26.95
CA SER A 249 -9.66 -1.02 -26.96
C SER A 249 -10.88 -0.63 -26.11
N ALA A 250 -12.00 -1.36 -26.25
CA ALA A 250 -13.20 -1.12 -25.46
C ALA A 250 -12.98 -1.32 -23.95
N TYR A 251 -12.14 -2.28 -23.54
CA TYR A 251 -11.80 -2.49 -22.13
C TYR A 251 -10.80 -1.46 -21.56
N CYS A 252 -10.01 -0.80 -22.41
CA CYS A 252 -9.09 0.25 -21.99
C CYS A 252 -9.74 1.64 -21.94
N TYR A 253 -10.94 1.80 -22.49
CA TYR A 253 -11.73 3.03 -22.42
C TYR A 253 -12.51 3.10 -21.11
#